data_8ecac6d8ce0e42832731f7559783b954
#
_entry.id   8ecac6d8ce0e42832731f7559783b954
#
_cell.length_a   1.000
_cell.length_b   1.000
_cell.length_c   1.000
_cell.angle_alpha   90.00
_cell.angle_beta   90.00
_cell.angle_gamma   90.00
#
_symmetry.space_group_name_H-M   'P 1'
#
loop_
_entity.id
_entity.type
_entity.pdbx_description
1 polymer ?
#
loop_
_entity_poly.entity_id
_entity_poly.type
_entity_poly.pdbx_seq_one_letter_code
_entity_poly.pdbx_strand_id
1 'polypeptide(L)'
;GPDYDDVGAMAVMHALADSGYVDILATISSNKSELTIPCIEIINTYFKRPDISLGVAKGESAVTLECPHNKKWTEVLPQKYTHRIAKSSDAPDAVKVYRSILCTQPDNSVTICTIGAFSNLKELLQSKGDEFSPETGVELVRRKVKQLVSMAGVFPEGREYNIYCDASSSSFVVSHWPTDIIFCGFEIGYNIITGRRVSRMPVENHPIKDVFLLCMSQGEPQGRWSWDQATVWVAIKGYTPYYISERGVISVDSEGNNTWRTTR
;
A
#
# COMPACT_ATOMS: atom_id res chain seq x y z
N GLY A 1 6.98 -3.87 2.64
CA GLY A 1 7.11 -5.19 3.23
C GLY A 1 5.98 -5.45 4.18
N PRO A 2 5.85 -6.61 4.82
CA PRO A 2 4.80 -6.85 5.80
C PRO A 2 5.20 -6.27 7.16
N ASP A 3 5.18 -4.96 7.29
CA ASP A 3 5.42 -4.25 8.55
C ASP A 3 4.09 -4.09 9.33
N TYR A 4 4.16 -3.66 10.57
CA TYR A 4 2.99 -3.49 11.44
C TYR A 4 2.12 -2.32 11.02
N ASP A 5 2.69 -1.29 10.42
CA ASP A 5 1.96 -0.11 9.95
C ASP A 5 1.13 -0.39 8.70
N ASP A 6 1.49 -1.37 7.86
CA ASP A 6 0.59 -1.91 6.81
C ASP A 6 -0.78 -2.27 7.39
N VAL A 7 -0.78 -2.98 8.53
CA VAL A 7 -2.02 -3.39 9.21
C VAL A 7 -2.77 -2.19 9.80
N GLY A 8 -2.03 -1.24 10.35
CA GLY A 8 -2.57 0.03 10.82
C GLY A 8 -3.22 0.84 9.69
N ALA A 9 -2.60 0.87 8.52
CA ALA A 9 -3.13 1.52 7.32
C ALA A 9 -4.44 0.90 6.84
N MET A 10 -4.51 -0.44 6.80
CA MET A 10 -5.76 -1.14 6.48
C MET A 10 -6.86 -0.79 7.49
N ALA A 11 -6.55 -0.73 8.79
CA ALA A 11 -7.53 -0.34 9.81
C ALA A 11 -8.05 1.09 9.60
N VAL A 12 -7.18 2.05 9.27
CA VAL A 12 -7.56 3.44 8.94
C VAL A 12 -8.44 3.48 7.70
N MET A 13 -8.08 2.77 6.64
CA MET A 13 -8.85 2.68 5.40
C MET A 13 -10.27 2.17 5.66
N HIS A 14 -10.41 1.07 6.38
CA HIS A 14 -11.72 0.49 6.70
C HIS A 14 -12.55 1.40 7.61
N ALA A 15 -11.95 2.06 8.60
CA ALA A 15 -12.65 3.01 9.47
C ALA A 15 -13.17 4.23 8.70
N LEU A 16 -12.40 4.72 7.74
CA LEU A 16 -12.83 5.81 6.86
C LEU A 16 -13.91 5.37 5.87
N ALA A 17 -13.88 4.12 5.42
CA ALA A 17 -14.94 3.53 4.62
C ALA A 17 -16.24 3.35 5.42
N ASP A 18 -16.16 2.93 6.69
CA ASP A 18 -17.33 2.86 7.59
C ASP A 18 -17.95 4.25 7.81
N SER A 19 -17.14 5.29 7.73
CA SER A 19 -17.58 6.69 7.85
C SER A 19 -18.05 7.31 6.52
N GLY A 20 -18.07 6.55 5.43
CA GLY A 20 -18.55 6.99 4.11
C GLY A 20 -17.60 7.91 3.34
N TYR A 21 -16.31 7.92 3.70
CA TYR A 21 -15.33 8.78 3.02
C TYR A 21 -14.68 8.13 1.78
N VAL A 22 -14.77 6.82 1.65
CA VAL A 22 -14.13 6.08 0.55
C VAL A 22 -14.87 4.77 0.28
N ASP A 23 -14.92 4.39 -1.00
CA ASP A 23 -15.27 3.06 -1.46
C ASP A 23 -13.99 2.29 -1.78
N ILE A 24 -13.76 1.19 -1.10
CA ILE A 24 -12.55 0.37 -1.28
C ILE A 24 -12.79 -0.56 -2.47
N LEU A 25 -12.10 -0.31 -3.58
CA LEU A 25 -12.26 -1.08 -4.82
C LEU A 25 -11.43 -2.38 -4.80
N ALA A 26 -10.23 -2.32 -4.25
CA ALA A 26 -9.33 -3.46 -4.12
C ALA A 26 -8.32 -3.26 -3.00
N THR A 27 -7.76 -4.36 -2.50
CA THR A 27 -6.54 -4.41 -1.68
C THR A 27 -5.54 -5.35 -2.36
N ILE A 28 -4.37 -4.82 -2.71
CA ILE A 28 -3.42 -5.49 -3.59
C ILE A 28 -2.06 -5.61 -2.88
N SER A 29 -1.49 -6.81 -2.88
CA SER A 29 -0.14 -7.04 -2.35
C SER A 29 0.92 -6.73 -3.41
N SER A 30 1.85 -5.84 -3.10
CA SER A 30 3.07 -5.61 -3.89
C SER A 30 4.20 -6.59 -3.52
N ASN A 31 3.93 -7.51 -2.60
CA ASN A 31 4.85 -8.54 -2.12
C ASN A 31 4.31 -9.91 -2.53
N LYS A 32 5.13 -10.74 -3.15
CA LYS A 32 4.73 -12.10 -3.54
C LYS A 32 4.97 -13.18 -2.47
N SER A 33 5.23 -12.78 -1.22
CA SER A 33 5.22 -13.72 -0.09
C SER A 33 3.88 -14.44 0.01
N GLU A 34 3.91 -15.75 0.22
CA GLU A 34 2.71 -16.61 0.21
C GLU A 34 1.71 -16.31 1.34
N LEU A 35 2.11 -15.53 2.33
CA LEU A 35 1.29 -15.24 3.51
C LEU A 35 0.59 -13.86 3.46
N THR A 36 0.87 -12.99 2.48
CA THR A 36 0.33 -11.64 2.49
C THR A 36 -1.17 -11.59 2.17
N ILE A 37 -1.62 -12.27 1.12
CA ILE A 37 -3.04 -12.27 0.75
C ILE A 37 -3.94 -12.93 1.80
N PRO A 38 -3.60 -14.09 2.38
CA PRO A 38 -4.36 -14.62 3.51
C PRO A 38 -4.57 -13.61 4.64
N CYS A 39 -3.54 -12.86 4.99
CA CYS A 39 -3.62 -11.82 6.02
C CYS A 39 -4.51 -10.62 5.60
N ILE A 40 -4.40 -10.17 4.36
CA ILE A 40 -5.25 -9.10 3.81
C ILE A 40 -6.72 -9.53 3.81
N GLU A 41 -7.00 -10.77 3.38
CA GLU A 41 -8.36 -11.33 3.41
C GLU A 41 -8.94 -11.39 4.83
N ILE A 42 -8.15 -11.84 5.81
CA ILE A 42 -8.55 -11.86 7.23
C ILE A 42 -8.95 -10.46 7.69
N ILE A 43 -8.15 -9.44 7.37
CA ILE A 43 -8.43 -8.08 7.79
C ILE A 43 -9.68 -7.54 7.09
N ASN A 44 -9.81 -7.70 5.77
CA ASN A 44 -11.01 -7.29 5.03
C ASN A 44 -12.27 -7.97 5.60
N THR A 45 -12.19 -9.27 5.88
CA THR A 45 -13.30 -10.05 6.46
C THR A 45 -13.68 -9.57 7.87
N TYR A 46 -12.68 -9.26 8.69
CA TYR A 46 -12.90 -8.69 10.02
C TYR A 46 -13.73 -7.40 9.96
N PHE A 47 -13.43 -6.54 8.98
CA PHE A 47 -14.19 -5.31 8.74
C PHE A 47 -15.46 -5.53 7.91
N LYS A 48 -15.94 -6.77 7.78
CA LYS A 48 -17.19 -7.14 7.07
C LYS A 48 -17.16 -6.80 5.56
N ARG A 49 -15.98 -6.87 4.94
CA ARG A 49 -15.76 -6.62 3.50
C ARG A 49 -14.99 -7.78 2.84
N PRO A 50 -15.49 -9.05 2.96
CA PRO A 50 -14.78 -10.21 2.43
C PRO A 50 -14.72 -10.25 0.89
N ASP A 51 -15.52 -9.42 0.22
CA ASP A 51 -15.65 -9.41 -1.25
C ASP A 51 -14.84 -8.30 -1.93
N ILE A 52 -14.02 -7.54 -1.16
CA ILE A 52 -13.05 -6.62 -1.77
C ILE A 52 -12.10 -7.42 -2.65
N SER A 53 -11.93 -6.95 -3.90
CA SER A 53 -11.03 -7.59 -4.86
C SER A 53 -9.61 -7.69 -4.31
N LEU A 54 -9.01 -8.86 -4.44
CA LEU A 54 -7.63 -9.13 -4.00
C LEU A 54 -6.75 -9.40 -5.21
N GLY A 55 -5.53 -8.87 -5.18
CA GLY A 55 -4.53 -9.12 -6.20
C GLY A 55 -3.13 -9.27 -5.58
N VAL A 56 -2.28 -10.04 -6.23
CA VAL A 56 -0.89 -10.23 -5.79
C VAL A 56 0.09 -10.01 -6.94
N ALA A 57 1.26 -9.47 -6.61
CA ALA A 57 2.36 -9.30 -7.56
C ALA A 57 2.81 -10.67 -8.13
N LYS A 58 2.70 -10.86 -9.45
CA LYS A 58 3.11 -12.07 -10.18
C LYS A 58 4.08 -11.79 -11.33
N GLY A 59 4.21 -10.54 -11.75
CA GLY A 59 5.08 -10.14 -12.84
C GLY A 59 6.57 -10.33 -12.56
N GLU A 60 7.39 -10.11 -13.56
CA GLU A 60 8.85 -10.26 -13.46
C GLU A 60 9.48 -9.25 -12.48
N SER A 61 8.88 -8.07 -12.36
CA SER A 61 9.31 -7.03 -11.41
C SER A 61 8.92 -7.33 -9.96
N ALA A 62 8.09 -8.35 -9.72
CA ALA A 62 7.58 -8.64 -8.38
C ALA A 62 8.68 -9.07 -7.41
N VAL A 63 8.68 -8.48 -6.24
CA VAL A 63 9.65 -8.73 -5.16
C VAL A 63 9.05 -9.58 -4.04
N THR A 64 9.91 -10.28 -3.31
CA THR A 64 9.56 -10.92 -2.04
C THR A 64 10.27 -10.17 -0.92
N LEU A 65 9.49 -9.55 -0.05
CA LEU A 65 9.99 -8.79 1.09
C LEU A 65 9.70 -9.56 2.36
N GLU A 66 10.68 -9.66 3.22
CA GLU A 66 10.57 -10.37 4.49
C GLU A 66 10.19 -9.40 5.61
N CYS A 67 9.41 -9.89 6.57
CA CYS A 67 9.16 -9.17 7.80
C CYS A 67 10.45 -9.07 8.61
N PRO A 68 10.91 -7.88 9.03
CA PRO A 68 12.17 -7.71 9.74
C PRO A 68 12.16 -8.24 11.18
N HIS A 69 11.01 -8.67 11.68
CA HIS A 69 10.83 -9.06 13.09
C HIS A 69 10.88 -10.57 13.28
N ASN A 70 11.35 -11.04 14.43
CA ASN A 70 11.53 -12.45 14.75
C ASN A 70 10.23 -13.26 14.76
N LYS A 71 9.11 -12.63 15.13
CA LYS A 71 7.76 -13.22 15.03
C LYS A 71 6.98 -12.49 13.96
N LYS A 72 6.83 -13.14 12.82
CA LYS A 72 6.11 -12.59 11.68
C LYS A 72 4.61 -12.65 11.93
N TRP A 73 3.97 -11.51 12.01
CA TRP A 73 2.51 -11.45 12.17
C TRP A 73 1.76 -12.12 10.99
N THR A 74 2.38 -12.15 9.81
CA THR A 74 1.87 -12.85 8.63
C THR A 74 1.82 -14.37 8.83
N GLU A 75 2.63 -14.94 9.71
CA GLU A 75 2.58 -16.36 10.07
C GLU A 75 1.52 -16.62 11.16
N VAL A 76 1.27 -15.64 12.02
CA VAL A 76 0.37 -15.78 13.18
C VAL A 76 -1.09 -15.64 12.81
N LEU A 77 -1.45 -14.65 11.98
CA LEU A 77 -2.84 -14.38 11.64
C LEU A 77 -3.52 -15.57 10.94
N PRO A 78 -2.95 -16.20 9.91
CA PRO A 78 -3.58 -17.34 9.25
C PRO A 78 -3.78 -18.56 10.15
N GLN A 79 -2.97 -18.71 11.19
CA GLN A 79 -3.14 -19.79 12.18
C GLN A 79 -4.28 -19.53 13.15
N LYS A 80 -4.62 -18.27 13.39
CA LYS A 80 -5.63 -17.86 14.38
C LYS A 80 -7.00 -17.56 13.77
N TYR A 81 -7.02 -17.05 12.54
CA TYR A 81 -8.25 -16.59 11.89
C TYR A 81 -8.57 -17.39 10.64
N THR A 82 -9.87 -17.64 10.41
CA THR A 82 -10.33 -18.31 9.19
C THR A 82 -10.15 -17.41 7.96
N HIS A 83 -9.74 -18.01 6.86
CA HIS A 83 -9.54 -17.37 5.56
C HIS A 83 -9.83 -18.37 4.44
N ARG A 84 -10.19 -17.90 3.26
CA ARG A 84 -10.56 -18.72 2.09
C ARG A 84 -9.33 -18.99 1.22
N ILE A 85 -8.47 -18.00 1.05
CA ILE A 85 -7.28 -18.07 0.20
C ILE A 85 -6.13 -18.62 1.05
N ALA A 86 -5.64 -19.80 0.71
CA ALA A 86 -4.62 -20.49 1.50
C ALA A 86 -3.22 -19.84 1.36
N LYS A 87 -2.90 -19.31 0.19
CA LYS A 87 -1.61 -18.70 -0.13
C LYS A 87 -1.76 -17.62 -1.19
N SER A 88 -0.83 -16.66 -1.22
CA SER A 88 -0.90 -15.51 -2.13
C SER A 88 -0.89 -15.92 -3.61
N SER A 89 -0.16 -16.97 -3.97
CA SER A 89 -0.12 -17.49 -5.35
C SER A 89 -1.48 -17.96 -5.88
N ASP A 90 -2.46 -18.27 -5.01
CA ASP A 90 -3.82 -18.64 -5.40
C ASP A 90 -4.68 -17.42 -5.76
N ALA A 91 -4.28 -16.21 -5.38
CA ALA A 91 -5.00 -14.99 -5.71
C ALA A 91 -4.76 -14.57 -7.18
N PRO A 92 -5.65 -13.76 -7.76
CA PRO A 92 -5.46 -13.18 -9.08
C PRO A 92 -4.18 -12.31 -9.18
N ASP A 93 -3.68 -12.18 -10.41
CA ASP A 93 -2.59 -11.27 -10.71
C ASP A 93 -2.99 -9.80 -10.47
N ALA A 94 -2.10 -9.04 -9.83
CA ALA A 94 -2.33 -7.64 -9.49
C ALA A 94 -2.70 -6.77 -10.69
N VAL A 95 -2.01 -6.94 -11.82
CA VAL A 95 -2.26 -6.14 -13.04
C VAL A 95 -3.65 -6.43 -13.59
N LYS A 96 -4.06 -7.69 -13.61
CA LYS A 96 -5.43 -8.07 -14.05
C LYS A 96 -6.49 -7.45 -13.15
N VAL A 97 -6.26 -7.43 -11.83
CA VAL A 97 -7.20 -6.80 -10.88
C VAL A 97 -7.25 -5.29 -11.10
N TYR A 98 -6.11 -4.61 -11.25
CA TYR A 98 -6.10 -3.18 -11.57
C TYR A 98 -6.88 -2.89 -12.84
N ARG A 99 -6.61 -3.60 -13.92
CA ARG A 99 -7.23 -3.37 -15.23
C ARG A 99 -8.74 -3.62 -15.23
N SER A 100 -9.17 -4.74 -14.64
CA SER A 100 -10.60 -5.09 -14.52
C SER A 100 -11.39 -4.06 -13.71
N ILE A 101 -10.80 -3.48 -12.69
CA ILE A 101 -11.44 -2.45 -11.86
C ILE A 101 -11.41 -1.10 -12.58
N LEU A 102 -10.26 -0.66 -13.04
CA LEU A 102 -10.11 0.66 -13.65
C LEU A 102 -11.03 0.83 -14.86
N CYS A 103 -11.18 -0.19 -15.71
CA CYS A 103 -12.02 -0.09 -16.91
C CYS A 103 -13.50 0.22 -16.58
N THR A 104 -13.98 -0.19 -15.41
CA THR A 104 -15.38 -0.01 -14.99
C THR A 104 -15.63 1.29 -14.22
N GLN A 105 -14.57 1.99 -13.76
CA GLN A 105 -14.74 3.21 -13.00
C GLN A 105 -14.96 4.44 -13.91
N PRO A 106 -15.61 5.50 -13.39
CA PRO A 106 -15.64 6.80 -14.06
C PRO A 106 -14.23 7.34 -14.35
N ASP A 107 -14.10 8.18 -15.36
CA ASP A 107 -12.82 8.81 -15.69
C ASP A 107 -12.38 9.74 -14.56
N ASN A 108 -11.07 9.80 -14.27
CA ASN A 108 -10.46 10.67 -13.25
C ASN A 108 -11.08 10.51 -11.84
N SER A 109 -11.47 9.28 -11.47
CA SER A 109 -12.18 9.02 -10.20
C SER A 109 -11.39 8.19 -9.19
N VAL A 110 -10.41 7.41 -9.63
CA VAL A 110 -9.70 6.46 -8.78
C VAL A 110 -8.44 7.07 -8.18
N THR A 111 -8.29 6.97 -6.88
CA THR A 111 -7.01 7.19 -6.19
C THR A 111 -6.33 5.85 -5.95
N ILE A 112 -5.10 5.70 -6.41
CA ILE A 112 -4.25 4.57 -6.03
C ILE A 112 -3.40 5.01 -4.84
N CYS A 113 -3.37 4.19 -3.80
CA CYS A 113 -2.54 4.41 -2.61
C CYS A 113 -1.52 3.27 -2.50
N THR A 114 -0.23 3.59 -2.50
CA THR A 114 0.85 2.60 -2.34
C THR A 114 1.60 2.78 -1.03
N ILE A 115 1.80 1.69 -0.32
CA ILE A 115 2.52 1.62 0.96
C ILE A 115 3.61 0.53 0.93
N GLY A 116 4.11 0.20 -0.25
CA GLY A 116 5.11 -0.84 -0.50
C GLY A 116 5.78 -0.63 -1.85
N ALA A 117 6.38 -1.70 -2.39
CA ALA A 117 7.13 -1.68 -3.65
C ALA A 117 6.26 -1.25 -4.84
N PHE A 118 6.90 -0.67 -5.86
CA PHE A 118 6.25 -0.15 -7.07
C PHE A 118 6.11 -1.18 -8.20
N SER A 119 6.54 -2.42 -8.01
CA SER A 119 6.52 -3.46 -9.04
C SER A 119 5.17 -3.60 -9.75
N ASN A 120 4.07 -3.66 -8.99
CA ASN A 120 2.72 -3.75 -9.55
C ASN A 120 2.36 -2.57 -10.46
N LEU A 121 2.80 -1.36 -10.12
CA LEU A 121 2.53 -0.16 -10.91
C LEU A 121 3.38 -0.12 -12.17
N LYS A 122 4.64 -0.57 -12.10
CA LYS A 122 5.47 -0.74 -13.31
C LYS A 122 4.83 -1.73 -14.27
N GLU A 123 4.44 -2.91 -13.79
CA GLU A 123 3.79 -3.93 -14.61
C GLU A 123 2.45 -3.43 -15.19
N LEU A 124 1.67 -2.67 -14.40
CA LEU A 124 0.44 -2.03 -14.87
C LEU A 124 0.73 -1.06 -16.02
N LEU A 125 1.70 -0.15 -15.87
CA LEU A 125 2.04 0.83 -16.91
C LEU A 125 2.55 0.16 -18.18
N GLN A 126 3.26 -0.96 -18.08
CA GLN A 126 3.79 -1.72 -19.20
C GLN A 126 2.78 -2.67 -19.85
N SER A 127 1.60 -2.86 -19.22
CA SER A 127 0.59 -3.78 -19.73
C SER A 127 0.00 -3.30 -21.05
N LYS A 128 -0.30 -4.26 -21.92
CA LYS A 128 -0.98 -4.06 -23.19
C LYS A 128 -2.50 -4.16 -23.02
N GLY A 129 -3.25 -3.84 -24.07
CA GLY A 129 -4.69 -4.11 -24.12
C GLY A 129 -4.99 -5.59 -23.90
N ASP A 130 -6.10 -5.89 -23.22
CA ASP A 130 -6.52 -7.23 -22.82
C ASP A 130 -8.06 -7.37 -22.91
N GLU A 131 -8.60 -8.46 -22.32
CA GLU A 131 -10.03 -8.73 -22.27
C GLU A 131 -10.86 -7.67 -21.53
N PHE A 132 -10.25 -6.88 -20.64
CA PHE A 132 -10.93 -5.83 -19.87
C PHE A 132 -10.96 -4.49 -20.60
N SER A 133 -9.88 -4.16 -21.33
CA SER A 133 -9.75 -2.89 -22.03
C SER A 133 -8.75 -3.00 -23.18
N PRO A 134 -9.07 -2.45 -24.37
CA PRO A 134 -8.10 -2.37 -25.46
C PRO A 134 -6.96 -1.37 -25.21
N GLU A 135 -7.10 -0.50 -24.21
CA GLU A 135 -6.10 0.52 -23.85
C GLU A 135 -4.85 -0.12 -23.25
N THR A 136 -3.68 0.47 -23.50
CA THR A 136 -2.48 0.18 -22.76
C THR A 136 -2.64 0.60 -21.30
N GLY A 137 -1.80 0.06 -20.38
CA GLY A 137 -1.86 0.42 -18.96
C GLY A 137 -1.65 1.91 -18.71
N VAL A 138 -0.74 2.56 -19.46
CA VAL A 138 -0.52 4.01 -19.36
C VAL A 138 -1.76 4.80 -19.76
N GLU A 139 -2.44 4.42 -20.86
CA GLU A 139 -3.66 5.08 -21.31
C GLU A 139 -4.80 4.91 -20.32
N LEU A 140 -4.97 3.69 -19.80
CA LEU A 140 -6.01 3.37 -18.83
C LEU A 140 -5.78 4.13 -17.52
N VAL A 141 -4.54 4.17 -17.00
CA VAL A 141 -4.17 4.94 -15.80
C VAL A 141 -4.41 6.44 -16.03
N ARG A 142 -3.94 6.99 -17.15
CA ARG A 142 -4.13 8.42 -17.49
C ARG A 142 -5.60 8.83 -17.50
N ARG A 143 -6.47 7.95 -17.97
CA ARG A 143 -7.89 8.24 -18.08
C ARG A 143 -8.64 8.05 -16.75
N LYS A 144 -8.31 6.99 -16.01
CA LYS A 144 -9.12 6.55 -14.85
C LYS A 144 -8.59 7.04 -13.50
N VAL A 145 -7.26 7.18 -13.38
CA VAL A 145 -6.62 7.50 -12.11
C VAL A 145 -6.50 9.01 -11.94
N LYS A 146 -7.13 9.51 -10.89
CA LYS A 146 -7.06 10.91 -10.48
C LYS A 146 -5.66 11.27 -9.96
N GLN A 147 -5.12 10.41 -9.11
CA GLN A 147 -3.82 10.63 -8.45
C GLN A 147 -3.26 9.32 -7.90
N LEU A 148 -1.95 9.27 -7.75
CA LEU A 148 -1.22 8.28 -6.94
C LEU A 148 -0.81 8.95 -5.63
N VAL A 149 -1.07 8.30 -4.49
CA VAL A 149 -0.54 8.72 -3.18
C VAL A 149 0.37 7.61 -2.68
N SER A 150 1.62 7.93 -2.37
CA SER A 150 2.64 6.94 -2.11
C SER A 150 3.42 7.22 -0.83
N MET A 151 3.51 6.23 0.04
CA MET A 151 4.53 6.19 1.09
C MET A 151 5.86 5.83 0.42
N ALA A 152 6.67 6.83 0.13
CA ALA A 152 7.95 6.65 -0.54
C ALA A 152 8.85 7.89 -0.40
N GLY A 153 10.14 7.65 -0.27
CA GLY A 153 11.17 8.65 -0.29
C GLY A 153 11.53 9.27 1.06
N VAL A 154 12.74 9.81 1.09
CA VAL A 154 13.28 10.69 2.14
C VAL A 154 13.55 12.04 1.47
N PHE A 155 13.06 13.14 2.03
CA PHE A 155 13.11 14.44 1.35
C PHE A 155 14.00 15.45 2.10
N PRO A 156 14.83 16.26 1.36
CA PRO A 156 14.91 16.38 -0.11
C PRO A 156 15.72 15.29 -0.81
N GLU A 157 16.48 14.49 -0.09
CA GLU A 157 17.29 13.40 -0.63
C GLU A 157 17.48 12.30 0.41
N GLY A 158 17.59 11.06 -0.06
CA GLY A 158 17.85 9.92 0.81
C GLY A 158 17.54 8.57 0.19
N ARG A 159 17.50 7.56 1.03
CA ARG A 159 17.28 6.16 0.61
C ARG A 159 16.22 5.54 1.49
N GLU A 160 14.98 5.45 0.98
CA GLU A 160 13.81 4.95 1.70
C GLU A 160 13.47 3.53 1.23
N TYR A 161 12.97 2.70 2.17
CA TYR A 161 12.81 1.26 2.00
C TYR A 161 11.96 0.88 0.77
N ASN A 162 10.77 1.45 0.60
CA ASN A 162 9.86 1.12 -0.51
C ASN A 162 10.46 1.45 -1.87
N ILE A 163 11.33 2.45 -1.92
CA ILE A 163 12.08 2.82 -3.12
C ILE A 163 13.24 1.85 -3.36
N TYR A 164 14.13 1.65 -2.37
CA TYR A 164 15.36 0.92 -2.65
C TYR A 164 15.18 -0.60 -2.74
N CYS A 165 14.17 -1.18 -2.12
CA CYS A 165 13.93 -2.61 -2.24
C CYS A 165 13.49 -3.03 -3.66
N ASP A 166 13.05 -2.07 -4.47
CA ASP A 166 12.72 -2.24 -5.89
C ASP A 166 13.07 -0.95 -6.67
N ALA A 167 14.37 -0.59 -6.67
CA ALA A 167 14.86 0.64 -7.27
C ALA A 167 14.50 0.77 -8.75
N SER A 168 14.55 -0.33 -9.51
CA SER A 168 14.20 -0.36 -10.93
C SER A 168 12.74 0.02 -11.18
N SER A 169 11.81 -0.56 -10.43
CA SER A 169 10.39 -0.24 -10.60
C SER A 169 10.07 1.16 -10.07
N SER A 170 10.71 1.57 -8.98
CA SER A 170 10.57 2.91 -8.41
C SER A 170 11.01 3.97 -9.40
N SER A 171 12.22 3.84 -9.97
CA SER A 171 12.75 4.76 -11.01
C SER A 171 11.84 4.80 -12.24
N PHE A 172 11.34 3.64 -12.69
CA PHE A 172 10.43 3.57 -13.83
C PHE A 172 9.12 4.29 -13.55
N VAL A 173 8.48 3.99 -12.42
CA VAL A 173 7.15 4.55 -12.08
C VAL A 173 7.22 6.06 -11.90
N VAL A 174 8.19 6.59 -11.13
CA VAL A 174 8.29 8.04 -10.92
C VAL A 174 8.58 8.83 -12.20
N SER A 175 9.19 8.17 -13.20
CA SER A 175 9.50 8.78 -14.51
C SER A 175 8.37 8.68 -15.54
N HIS A 176 7.45 7.72 -15.39
CA HIS A 176 6.44 7.39 -16.42
C HIS A 176 4.99 7.49 -15.93
N TRP A 177 4.76 7.75 -14.64
CA TRP A 177 3.39 7.85 -14.12
C TRP A 177 2.65 9.04 -14.75
N PRO A 178 1.47 8.81 -15.37
CA PRO A 178 0.84 9.83 -16.22
C PRO A 178 -0.04 10.85 -15.51
N THR A 179 -0.24 10.73 -14.19
CA THR A 179 -1.03 11.66 -13.37
C THR A 179 -0.21 12.20 -12.20
N ASP A 180 -0.79 13.05 -11.35
CA ASP A 180 -0.09 13.57 -10.18
C ASP A 180 0.27 12.46 -9.20
N ILE A 181 1.48 12.57 -8.61
CA ILE A 181 1.94 11.73 -7.50
C ILE A 181 2.09 12.60 -6.25
N ILE A 182 1.47 12.18 -5.15
CA ILE A 182 1.69 12.76 -3.83
C ILE A 182 2.57 11.81 -3.04
N PHE A 183 3.77 12.24 -2.69
CA PHE A 183 4.68 11.48 -1.84
C PHE A 183 4.45 11.85 -0.37
N CYS A 184 4.19 10.85 0.46
CA CYS A 184 4.25 10.96 1.90
C CYS A 184 5.61 10.39 2.32
N GLY A 185 6.60 11.27 2.51
CA GLY A 185 7.97 10.87 2.81
C GLY A 185 8.14 10.26 4.19
N PHE A 186 9.30 9.63 4.40
CA PHE A 186 9.68 9.00 5.65
C PHE A 186 9.48 9.91 6.88
N GLU A 187 9.75 11.20 6.73
CA GLU A 187 9.70 12.21 7.79
C GLU A 187 8.31 12.38 8.39
N ILE A 188 7.26 12.12 7.61
CA ILE A 188 5.86 12.32 8.04
C ILE A 188 5.50 11.27 9.09
N GLY A 189 5.59 10.00 8.75
CA GLY A 189 5.16 8.91 9.63
C GLY A 189 6.09 8.66 10.80
N TYR A 190 7.38 9.00 10.67
CA TYR A 190 8.38 8.84 11.72
C TYR A 190 8.05 9.60 13.01
N ASN A 191 7.24 10.63 12.95
CA ASN A 191 6.82 11.44 14.09
C ASN A 191 5.45 11.04 14.67
N ILE A 192 4.79 10.02 14.09
CA ILE A 192 3.45 9.58 14.50
C ILE A 192 3.53 8.13 14.95
N ILE A 193 3.23 7.86 16.21
CA ILE A 193 3.23 6.50 16.78
C ILE A 193 1.81 6.05 17.06
N THR A 194 1.42 4.89 16.54
CA THR A 194 0.11 4.27 16.78
C THR A 194 0.23 2.82 17.27
N GLY A 195 -0.93 2.20 17.57
CA GLY A 195 -1.01 0.79 17.97
C GLY A 195 -1.23 0.58 19.46
N ARG A 196 -0.63 1.39 20.34
CA ARG A 196 -0.75 1.23 21.79
C ARG A 196 -2.20 1.26 22.29
N ARG A 197 -3.03 2.11 21.69
CA ARG A 197 -4.45 2.21 22.08
C ARG A 197 -5.23 0.98 21.65
N VAL A 198 -5.04 0.52 20.42
CA VAL A 198 -5.73 -0.66 19.91
C VAL A 198 -5.29 -1.94 20.65
N SER A 199 -4.00 -2.07 21.00
CA SER A 199 -3.51 -3.21 21.77
C SER A 199 -4.15 -3.37 23.17
N ARG A 200 -4.70 -2.29 23.72
CA ARG A 200 -5.35 -2.24 25.05
C ARG A 200 -6.87 -2.34 25.01
N MET A 201 -7.46 -2.45 23.82
CA MET A 201 -8.91 -2.56 23.72
C MET A 201 -9.39 -3.84 24.41
N PRO A 202 -10.49 -3.79 25.20
CA PRO A 202 -11.05 -4.96 25.88
C PRO A 202 -11.92 -5.80 24.89
N VAL A 203 -11.31 -6.24 23.79
CA VAL A 203 -11.94 -7.04 22.76
C VAL A 203 -11.08 -8.25 22.44
N GLU A 204 -11.74 -9.37 22.11
CA GLU A 204 -11.09 -10.60 21.66
C GLU A 204 -11.27 -10.79 20.16
N ASN A 205 -10.49 -11.69 19.56
CA ASN A 205 -10.55 -12.02 18.13
C ASN A 205 -10.49 -10.78 17.22
N HIS A 206 -9.51 -9.93 17.50
CA HIS A 206 -9.30 -8.66 16.79
C HIS A 206 -7.93 -8.68 16.10
N PRO A 207 -7.84 -8.96 14.80
CA PRO A 207 -6.57 -9.19 14.11
C PRO A 207 -5.61 -7.98 14.20
N ILE A 208 -6.13 -6.77 14.13
CA ILE A 208 -5.30 -5.56 14.27
C ILE A 208 -4.68 -5.47 15.67
N LYS A 209 -5.47 -5.77 16.71
CA LYS A 209 -4.97 -5.82 18.10
C LYS A 209 -3.87 -6.85 18.26
N ASP A 210 -4.05 -8.04 17.72
CA ASP A 210 -3.07 -9.12 17.81
C ASP A 210 -1.75 -8.75 17.16
N VAL A 211 -1.80 -8.10 16.00
CA VAL A 211 -0.60 -7.61 15.29
C VAL A 211 0.13 -6.55 16.12
N PHE A 212 -0.58 -5.59 16.68
CA PHE A 212 0.07 -4.57 17.53
C PHE A 212 0.54 -5.11 18.87
N LEU A 213 -0.08 -6.15 19.44
CA LEU A 213 0.47 -6.85 20.61
C LEU A 213 1.80 -7.53 20.28
N LEU A 214 1.93 -8.16 19.09
CA LEU A 214 3.21 -8.70 18.62
C LEU A 214 4.25 -7.60 18.44
N CYS A 215 3.91 -6.50 17.79
CA CYS A 215 4.76 -5.33 17.62
C CYS A 215 5.35 -4.87 18.96
N MET A 216 4.48 -4.64 19.94
CA MET A 216 4.90 -4.15 21.26
C MET A 216 5.73 -5.17 22.04
N SER A 217 5.50 -6.46 21.84
CA SER A 217 6.29 -7.54 22.49
C SER A 217 7.67 -7.72 21.88
N GLN A 218 7.93 -7.16 20.71
CA GLN A 218 9.18 -7.33 19.96
C GLN A 218 10.06 -6.07 19.95
N GLY A 219 9.96 -5.21 20.92
CA GLY A 219 10.87 -4.08 21.12
C GLY A 219 10.27 -2.70 20.82
N GLU A 220 8.99 -2.64 20.46
CA GLU A 220 8.30 -1.37 20.20
C GLU A 220 7.17 -1.10 21.22
N PRO A 221 7.47 -0.91 22.50
CA PRO A 221 6.46 -0.89 23.58
C PRO A 221 5.48 0.29 23.51
N GLN A 222 5.77 1.30 22.70
CA GLN A 222 4.90 2.45 22.49
C GLN A 222 3.97 2.28 21.27
N GLY A 223 4.20 1.28 20.45
CA GLY A 223 3.56 1.07 19.15
C GLY A 223 4.52 1.29 17.99
N ARG A 224 4.00 1.38 16.78
CA ARG A 224 4.76 1.52 15.54
C ARG A 224 4.65 2.93 14.97
N TRP A 225 5.70 3.41 14.33
CA TRP A 225 5.64 4.57 13.45
C TRP A 225 4.58 4.36 12.36
N SER A 226 3.94 5.44 11.93
CA SER A 226 2.69 5.38 11.15
C SER A 226 2.86 5.97 9.76
N TRP A 227 3.84 5.49 9.00
CA TRP A 227 4.09 5.95 7.64
C TRP A 227 2.91 5.64 6.73
N ASP A 228 2.43 4.42 6.78
CA ASP A 228 1.36 3.93 5.92
C ASP A 228 0.00 4.48 6.30
N GLN A 229 -0.28 4.60 7.61
CA GLN A 229 -1.52 5.20 8.08
C GLN A 229 -1.64 6.67 7.65
N ALA A 230 -0.54 7.43 7.74
CA ALA A 230 -0.51 8.83 7.29
C ALA A 230 -0.76 8.92 5.78
N THR A 231 -0.18 8.02 5.00
CA THR A 231 -0.35 7.97 3.55
C THR A 231 -1.79 7.62 3.17
N VAL A 232 -2.40 6.62 3.80
CA VAL A 232 -3.82 6.27 3.58
C VAL A 232 -4.74 7.41 3.99
N TRP A 233 -4.44 8.11 5.09
CA TRP A 233 -5.18 9.30 5.48
C TRP A 233 -5.14 10.37 4.39
N VAL A 234 -3.95 10.69 3.86
CA VAL A 234 -3.79 11.67 2.77
C VAL A 234 -4.51 11.23 1.51
N ALA A 235 -4.46 9.94 1.15
CA ALA A 235 -5.14 9.40 -0.03
C ALA A 235 -6.67 9.60 0.02
N ILE A 236 -7.27 9.52 1.21
CA ILE A 236 -8.72 9.57 1.40
C ILE A 236 -9.20 10.97 1.80
N LYS A 237 -8.49 11.64 2.72
CA LYS A 237 -8.92 12.93 3.30
C LYS A 237 -8.20 14.13 2.70
N GLY A 238 -7.16 13.90 1.90
CA GLY A 238 -6.25 14.96 1.48
C GLY A 238 -5.24 15.36 2.56
N TYR A 239 -4.29 16.21 2.19
CA TYR A 239 -3.25 16.67 3.10
C TYR A 239 -3.64 17.88 3.95
N THR A 240 -4.55 18.70 3.47
CA THR A 240 -5.03 19.89 4.21
C THR A 240 -6.09 19.51 5.27
N PRO A 241 -6.06 20.06 6.49
CA PRO A 241 -5.17 21.12 7.02
C PRO A 241 -3.94 20.57 7.76
N TYR A 242 -3.68 19.27 7.70
CA TYR A 242 -2.69 18.61 8.57
C TYR A 242 -1.26 18.71 8.07
N TYR A 243 -1.08 18.85 6.74
CA TYR A 243 0.23 18.86 6.08
C TYR A 243 0.32 20.01 5.09
N ILE A 244 1.55 20.44 4.84
CA ILE A 244 1.90 21.36 3.76
C ILE A 244 2.49 20.54 2.61
N SER A 245 2.10 20.85 1.38
CA SER A 245 2.65 20.23 0.18
C SER A 245 3.61 21.17 -0.53
N GLU A 246 4.65 20.59 -1.13
CA GLU A 246 5.60 21.28 -1.99
C GLU A 246 5.59 20.62 -3.38
N ARG A 247 5.58 21.43 -4.45
CA ARG A 247 5.67 20.91 -5.82
C ARG A 247 7.12 20.75 -6.26
N GLY A 248 7.40 19.66 -6.97
CA GLY A 248 8.74 19.39 -7.47
C GLY A 248 8.81 18.15 -8.35
N VAL A 249 10.04 17.74 -8.61
CA VAL A 249 10.35 16.54 -9.39
C VAL A 249 11.23 15.65 -8.54
N ILE A 250 10.85 14.38 -8.45
CA ILE A 250 11.67 13.32 -7.85
C ILE A 250 12.46 12.59 -8.93
N SER A 251 13.68 12.17 -8.62
CA SER A 251 14.44 11.19 -9.39
C SER A 251 14.92 10.08 -8.47
N VAL A 252 15.05 8.87 -9.02
CA VAL A 252 15.52 7.68 -8.30
C VAL A 252 16.65 7.07 -9.12
N ASP A 253 17.81 6.86 -8.49
CA ASP A 253 18.98 6.23 -9.11
C ASP A 253 18.91 4.69 -9.07
N SER A 254 19.91 4.02 -9.63
CA SER A 254 20.00 2.56 -9.69
C SER A 254 20.15 1.91 -8.32
N GLU A 255 20.63 2.64 -7.31
CA GLU A 255 20.82 2.18 -5.94
C GLU A 255 19.59 2.44 -5.05
N GLY A 256 18.55 3.09 -5.61
CA GLY A 256 17.34 3.44 -4.88
C GLY A 256 17.50 4.68 -3.99
N ASN A 257 18.47 5.56 -4.28
CA ASN A 257 18.47 6.87 -3.65
C ASN A 257 17.53 7.79 -4.41
N ASN A 258 16.73 8.54 -3.69
CA ASN A 258 15.90 9.58 -4.28
C ASN A 258 16.49 10.96 -4.05
N THR A 259 16.25 11.86 -5.01
CA THR A 259 16.49 13.30 -4.89
C THR A 259 15.26 14.06 -5.32
N TRP A 260 14.98 15.15 -4.62
CA TRP A 260 13.85 16.06 -4.88
C TRP A 260 14.35 17.42 -5.30
N ARG A 261 13.76 17.97 -6.33
CA ARG A 261 14.01 19.32 -6.79
C ARG A 261 12.69 20.08 -6.85
N THR A 262 12.55 21.08 -5.99
CA THR A 262 11.39 21.99 -6.00
C THR A 262 11.27 22.69 -7.34
N THR A 263 10.05 22.75 -7.87
CA THR A 263 9.74 23.57 -9.06
C THR A 263 8.97 24.80 -8.61
N ARG A 264 9.38 25.95 -9.14
CA ARG A 264 8.71 27.24 -8.89
C ARG A 264 7.39 27.34 -9.62
#